data_e548742561299fc134c045ac5b946c57
#
_entry.id   e548742561299fc134c045ac5b946c57
#
_cell.length_a   1.000
_cell.length_b   1.000
_cell.length_c   1.000
_cell.angle_alpha   90.00
_cell.angle_beta   90.00
_cell.angle_gamma   90.00
#
_symmetry.space_group_name_H-M   'P 1'
#
loop_
_entity.id
_entity.type
_entity.pdbx_description
1 polymer ?
#
loop_
_entity_poly.entity_id
_entity_poly.type
_entity_poly.pdbx_seq_one_letter_code
_entity_poly.pdbx_strand_id
1 'polypeptide(L)'
;MQEISQNKTIILINALGSLIKKHRKEHGKTIYSISAEVSMSKSTWREAEIGACKDIKFTTLWKIAEGLDIPLSKLIDELTQELGSNFSLSDIK
;
A
#
# COMPACT_ATOMS: atom_id res chain seq x y z
N MET A 1 14.98 -19.14 -7.21
CA MET A 1 15.66 -18.26 -6.32
C MET A 1 15.26 -16.83 -6.54
N GLN A 2 15.13 -16.43 -7.76
CA GLN A 2 14.58 -15.11 -7.99
C GLN A 2 13.16 -15.00 -7.46
N GLU A 3 12.47 -16.10 -7.42
CA GLU A 3 11.10 -16.09 -6.91
C GLU A 3 11.02 -15.66 -5.48
N ILE A 4 12.04 -15.92 -4.68
CA ILE A 4 12.02 -15.54 -3.28
C ILE A 4 11.93 -14.03 -3.15
N SER A 5 12.75 -13.31 -3.90
CA SER A 5 12.73 -11.86 -3.89
C SER A 5 11.40 -11.34 -4.40
N GLN A 6 10.91 -11.90 -5.49
CA GLN A 6 9.62 -11.49 -6.05
C GLN A 6 8.49 -11.78 -5.09
N ASN A 7 8.55 -12.92 -4.41
CA ASN A 7 7.51 -13.26 -3.44
C ASN A 7 7.49 -12.26 -2.29
N LYS A 8 8.64 -11.80 -1.85
CA LYS A 8 8.70 -10.82 -0.78
C LYS A 8 8.11 -9.48 -1.22
N THR A 9 8.36 -9.09 -2.46
CA THR A 9 7.75 -7.87 -2.98
C THR A 9 6.24 -8.02 -3.05
N ILE A 10 5.76 -9.18 -3.49
CA ILE A 10 4.33 -9.45 -3.55
C ILE A 10 3.72 -9.39 -2.16
N ILE A 11 4.39 -9.97 -1.17
CA ILE A 11 3.92 -9.94 0.21
C ILE A 11 3.80 -8.49 0.69
N LEU A 12 4.83 -7.70 0.42
CA LEU A 12 4.83 -6.30 0.84
C LEU A 12 3.67 -5.53 0.19
N ILE A 13 3.52 -5.67 -1.12
CA ILE A 13 2.49 -4.93 -1.85
C ILE A 13 1.10 -5.37 -1.40
N ASN A 14 0.89 -6.65 -1.18
CA ASN A 14 -0.40 -7.14 -0.72
C ASN A 14 -0.71 -6.65 0.70
N ALA A 15 0.27 -6.66 1.58
CA ALA A 15 0.05 -6.16 2.94
C ALA A 15 -0.31 -4.67 2.92
N LEU A 16 0.40 -3.91 2.10
CA LEU A 16 0.10 -2.48 1.97
C LEU A 16 -1.30 -2.28 1.42
N GLY A 17 -1.67 -3.03 0.38
CA GLY A 17 -3.00 -2.90 -0.21
C GLY A 17 -4.11 -3.19 0.78
N SER A 18 -3.92 -4.20 1.62
CA SER A 18 -4.90 -4.55 2.64
C SER A 18 -5.08 -3.41 3.65
N LEU A 19 -3.98 -2.79 4.05
CA LEU A 19 -4.05 -1.65 4.98
C LEU A 19 -4.75 -0.46 4.34
N ILE A 20 -4.45 -0.19 3.07
CA ILE A 20 -5.10 0.91 2.35
C ILE A 20 -6.60 0.69 2.32
N LYS A 21 -7.02 -0.51 1.97
CA LYS A 21 -8.44 -0.83 1.90
C LYS A 21 -9.10 -0.73 3.26
N LYS A 22 -8.44 -1.22 4.30
CA LYS A 22 -8.98 -1.16 5.65
C LYS A 22 -9.23 0.27 6.08
N HIS A 23 -8.24 1.13 5.91
CA HIS A 23 -8.38 2.53 6.28
C HIS A 23 -9.46 3.23 5.47
N ARG A 24 -9.51 2.95 4.16
CA ARG A 24 -10.54 3.56 3.33
C ARG A 24 -11.93 3.19 3.82
N LYS A 25 -12.14 1.92 4.11
CA LYS A 25 -13.45 1.46 4.56
C LYS A 25 -13.80 2.02 5.93
N GLU A 26 -12.82 2.13 6.80
CA GLU A 26 -13.06 2.71 8.12
C GLU A 26 -13.50 4.17 8.03
N HIS A 27 -13.07 4.87 6.99
CA HIS A 27 -13.49 6.25 6.77
C HIS A 27 -14.77 6.36 5.94
N GLY A 28 -15.36 5.23 5.57
CA GLY A 28 -16.60 5.22 4.81
C GLY A 28 -16.49 5.77 3.40
N LYS A 29 -15.31 5.70 2.81
CA LYS A 29 -15.09 6.27 1.48
C LYS A 29 -15.11 5.19 0.40
N THR A 30 -15.61 5.58 -0.78
CA THR A 30 -15.53 4.71 -1.96
C THR A 30 -14.22 4.97 -2.67
N ILE A 31 -13.82 4.00 -3.51
CA ILE A 31 -12.63 4.21 -4.33
C ILE A 31 -12.82 5.44 -5.23
N TYR A 32 -14.02 5.60 -5.77
CA TYR A 32 -14.29 6.75 -6.63
C TYR A 32 -14.04 8.07 -5.90
N SER A 33 -14.60 8.21 -4.71
CA SER A 33 -14.51 9.47 -4.00
C SER A 33 -13.10 9.73 -3.49
N ILE A 34 -12.44 8.71 -2.94
CA ILE A 34 -11.13 8.93 -2.34
C ILE A 34 -10.06 9.18 -3.40
N SER A 35 -10.13 8.49 -4.53
CA SER A 35 -9.15 8.72 -5.60
C SER A 35 -9.32 10.11 -6.19
N ALA A 36 -10.56 10.58 -6.31
CA ALA A 36 -10.80 11.93 -6.81
C ALA A 36 -10.21 12.99 -5.88
N GLU A 37 -10.27 12.76 -4.57
CA GLU A 37 -9.74 13.72 -3.60
C GLU A 37 -8.25 13.98 -3.80
N VAL A 38 -7.52 13.00 -4.28
CA VAL A 38 -6.06 13.11 -4.39
C VAL A 38 -5.61 13.13 -5.85
N SER A 39 -6.53 13.41 -6.76
CA SER A 39 -6.22 13.51 -8.20
C SER A 39 -5.56 12.25 -8.73
N MET A 40 -6.17 11.12 -8.42
CA MET A 40 -5.67 9.82 -8.84
C MET A 40 -6.78 9.09 -9.58
N SER A 41 -6.44 8.29 -10.58
CA SER A 41 -7.47 7.51 -11.26
C SER A 41 -7.98 6.40 -10.33
N LYS A 42 -9.23 6.00 -10.55
CA LYS A 42 -9.80 4.89 -9.80
C LYS A 42 -9.00 3.62 -10.00
N SER A 43 -8.53 3.41 -11.22
CA SER A 43 -7.75 2.21 -11.54
C SER A 43 -6.49 2.15 -10.72
N THR A 44 -5.79 3.27 -10.61
CA THR A 44 -4.54 3.31 -9.85
C THR A 44 -4.80 3.01 -8.38
N TRP A 45 -5.83 3.62 -7.81
CA TRP A 45 -6.15 3.36 -6.41
C TRP A 45 -6.54 1.90 -6.20
N ARG A 46 -7.41 1.39 -7.09
CA ARG A 46 -7.87 0.02 -6.98
C ARG A 46 -6.73 -0.98 -7.07
N GLU A 47 -5.81 -0.75 -8.01
CA GLU A 47 -4.66 -1.63 -8.16
C GLU A 47 -3.80 -1.65 -6.91
N ALA A 48 -3.70 -0.50 -6.23
CA ALA A 48 -2.95 -0.46 -4.98
C ALA A 48 -3.62 -1.33 -3.92
N GLU A 49 -4.95 -1.28 -3.83
CA GLU A 49 -5.67 -2.05 -2.81
C GLU A 49 -5.60 -3.55 -3.04
N ILE A 50 -5.67 -3.97 -4.30
CA ILE A 50 -5.71 -5.42 -4.59
C ILE A 50 -4.32 -6.01 -4.82
N GLY A 51 -3.28 -5.19 -4.73
CA GLY A 51 -1.93 -5.68 -4.90
C GLY A 51 -1.58 -6.02 -6.33
N ALA A 52 -2.25 -5.39 -7.30
CA ALA A 52 -2.04 -5.69 -8.71
C ALA A 52 -0.85 -4.96 -9.30
N CYS A 53 -0.33 -3.96 -8.62
CA CYS A 53 0.83 -3.21 -9.10
C CYS A 53 2.11 -3.94 -8.73
N LYS A 54 3.12 -3.78 -9.57
CA LYS A 54 4.43 -4.39 -9.27
C LYS A 54 5.18 -3.58 -8.23
N ASP A 55 4.89 -2.30 -8.17
CA ASP A 55 5.56 -1.39 -7.27
C ASP A 55 4.70 -0.15 -7.15
N ILE A 56 4.89 0.60 -6.09
CA ILE A 56 4.16 1.84 -5.88
C ILE A 56 5.17 2.96 -5.76
N LYS A 57 5.00 4.00 -6.59
CA LYS A 57 5.87 5.16 -6.50
C LYS A 57 5.67 5.84 -5.16
N PHE A 58 6.75 6.40 -4.65
CA PHE A 58 6.70 7.08 -3.37
C PHE A 58 5.68 8.22 -3.39
N THR A 59 5.62 8.97 -4.49
CA THR A 59 4.65 10.06 -4.59
C THR A 59 3.21 9.54 -4.59
N THR A 60 2.99 8.40 -5.22
CA THR A 60 1.67 7.78 -5.22
C THR A 60 1.29 7.37 -3.80
N LEU A 61 2.25 6.77 -3.09
CA LEU A 61 2.01 6.36 -1.72
C LEU A 61 1.70 7.54 -0.82
N TRP A 62 2.38 8.65 -1.03
CA TRP A 62 2.12 9.88 -0.27
C TRP A 62 0.69 10.35 -0.50
N LYS A 63 0.24 10.37 -1.77
CA LYS A 63 -1.14 10.76 -2.08
C LYS A 63 -2.15 9.82 -1.43
N ILE A 64 -1.84 8.54 -1.40
CA ILE A 64 -2.74 7.57 -0.77
C ILE A 64 -2.90 7.90 0.70
N ALA A 65 -1.81 8.18 1.40
CA ALA A 65 -1.90 8.54 2.81
C ALA A 65 -2.74 9.79 3.00
N GLU A 66 -2.59 10.78 2.12
CA GLU A 66 -3.41 11.98 2.18
C GLU A 66 -4.89 11.66 2.02
N GLY A 67 -5.21 10.79 1.07
CA GLY A 67 -6.61 10.38 0.87
C GLY A 67 -7.16 9.65 2.06
N LEU A 68 -6.35 8.87 2.71
CA LEU A 68 -6.75 8.13 3.93
C LEU A 68 -6.77 9.02 5.16
N ASP A 69 -6.31 10.26 5.02
CA ASP A 69 -6.32 11.23 6.10
C ASP A 69 -5.46 10.79 7.27
N ILE A 70 -4.34 10.15 6.99
CA ILE A 70 -3.38 9.75 8.01
C ILE A 70 -1.98 10.15 7.53
N PRO A 71 -1.06 10.40 8.47
CA PRO A 71 0.33 10.65 8.06
C PRO A 71 0.91 9.41 7.39
N LEU A 72 1.76 9.63 6.39
CA LEU A 72 2.43 8.53 5.73
C LEU A 72 3.20 7.68 6.75
N SER A 73 3.80 8.34 7.75
CA SER A 73 4.55 7.62 8.77
C SER A 73 3.69 6.61 9.52
N LYS A 74 2.41 6.95 9.76
CA LYS A 74 1.53 6.03 10.44
C LYS A 74 1.23 4.81 9.57
N LEU A 75 0.97 5.03 8.30
CA LEU A 75 0.71 3.94 7.38
C LEU A 75 1.90 3.01 7.28
N ILE A 76 3.09 3.58 7.17
CA ILE A 76 4.31 2.78 7.07
C ILE A 76 4.58 2.04 8.39
N ASP A 77 4.32 2.69 9.51
CA ASP A 77 4.51 2.05 10.81
C ASP A 77 3.62 0.81 10.94
N GLU A 78 2.35 0.94 10.55
CA GLU A 78 1.44 -0.20 10.59
C GLU A 78 1.90 -1.30 9.65
N LEU A 79 2.39 -0.90 8.47
CA LEU A 79 2.88 -1.88 7.50
C LEU A 79 4.07 -2.66 8.05
N THR A 80 5.01 -1.96 8.68
CA THR A 80 6.18 -2.63 9.24
C THR A 80 5.79 -3.55 10.38
N GLN A 81 4.81 -3.16 11.17
CA GLN A 81 4.31 -4.04 12.23
C GLN A 81 3.63 -5.28 11.67
N GLU A 82 2.87 -5.09 10.60
CA GLU A 82 2.18 -6.20 9.96
C GLU A 82 3.16 -7.23 9.41
N LEU A 83 4.25 -6.74 8.82
CA LEU A 83 5.24 -7.61 8.20
C LEU A 83 6.18 -8.26 9.21
N GLY A 84 6.38 -7.62 10.35
CA GLY A 84 7.25 -8.17 11.38
C GLY A 84 8.69 -7.71 11.23
N SER A 85 9.44 -7.83 12.31
CA SER A 85 10.79 -7.28 12.36
C SER A 85 11.80 -8.05 11.51
N ASN A 86 11.46 -9.27 11.13
CA ASN A 86 12.37 -10.10 10.33
C ASN A 86 12.15 -9.96 8.83
N PHE A 87 11.16 -9.18 8.43
CA PHE A 87 10.91 -9.02 7.00
C PHE A 87 12.03 -8.24 6.35
N SER A 88 12.48 -8.69 5.20
CA SER A 88 13.53 -8.02 4.45
C SER A 88 13.31 -8.25 2.97
N LEU A 89 13.40 -7.19 2.20
CA LEU A 89 13.32 -7.29 0.74
C LEU A 89 14.65 -7.72 0.13
N SER A 90 15.75 -7.34 0.77
CA SER A 90 17.04 -7.56 0.14
C SER A 90 17.41 -9.03 0.08
N ASP A 91 17.04 -9.79 1.09
CA ASP A 91 17.22 -11.23 1.03
C ASP A 91 18.66 -11.63 0.77
N ILE A 92 19.56 -10.87 1.24
CA ILE A 92 20.97 -11.17 1.09
C ILE A 92 21.47 -11.71 2.39
N LYS A 93 22.23 -12.63 2.29
CA LYS A 93 22.64 -13.12 3.49
C LYS A 93 23.93 -13.40 3.49
#